data_15c36f437aec613af276ed8dc3909788
#
_entry.id   15c36f437aec613af276ed8dc3909788
#
_cell.length_a   1.000
_cell.length_b   1.000
_cell.length_c   1.000
_cell.angle_alpha   90.00
_cell.angle_beta   90.00
_cell.angle_gamma   90.00
#
_symmetry.space_group_name_H-M   'P 1'
#
loop_
_entity.id
_entity.type
_entity.pdbx_description
1 polymer ?
#
loop_
_entity_poly.entity_id
_entity_poly.type
_entity_poly.pdbx_seq_one_letter_code
_entity_poly.pdbx_strand_id
1 'polypeptide(L)'
;MRSPVRAHPRGFFLLGARLKEDTDDLVDLELVAALLNLPQLEFSEDTLIEARKRPWLEPLPAPFPALASRFIPGSPGSPDIRLIIADPNPGASGRPVYIHMHGGGYVTTSTVIYPIIQRIAYDCQCLVVSVDYRLAPETSYPGALDDNYAALQWVHDNAEMLGVDRKRIAVGGESAGGGHAAALALRARDRKEIPVIFQLLIYPMLDDRTGSTRRAPRCMGRYVWNEASNRFGWSAHLGVRAGSAEVLPGSVPARVENLSGLPPAWIGTGSIDLFAEEDITYAKRLMAAGVPTELAVFQGGYHGFDVIAPSATVSRRFTEGWQSALRRAFATV
;
A
#
# COMPACT_ATOMS: atom_id res chain seq x y z
N MET A 1 -24.37 9.67 -56.61
CA MET A 1 -22.96 9.76 -56.15
C MET A 1 -22.95 10.66 -54.92
N ARG A 2 -22.85 10.07 -53.71
CA ARG A 2 -22.70 10.82 -52.46
C ARG A 2 -21.31 10.48 -51.93
N SER A 3 -20.49 11.54 -51.79
CA SER A 3 -19.15 11.43 -51.20
C SER A 3 -19.17 10.98 -49.75
N PRO A 4 -18.19 10.21 -49.28
CA PRO A 4 -18.12 9.81 -47.90
C PRO A 4 -17.59 10.96 -47.00
N VAL A 5 -18.29 11.21 -45.93
CA VAL A 5 -17.92 12.15 -44.87
C VAL A 5 -16.66 11.61 -44.16
N ARG A 6 -15.57 12.34 -44.25
CA ARG A 6 -14.34 12.06 -43.49
C ARG A 6 -14.59 12.29 -42.00
N ALA A 7 -14.48 11.26 -41.21
CA ALA A 7 -14.45 11.37 -39.76
C ALA A 7 -13.17 12.12 -39.32
N HIS A 8 -13.32 13.28 -38.71
CA HIS A 8 -12.22 13.98 -38.09
C HIS A 8 -11.86 13.30 -36.73
N PRO A 9 -10.59 13.08 -36.42
CA PRO A 9 -10.19 12.54 -35.17
C PRO A 9 -10.26 13.62 -34.08
N ARG A 10 -11.44 13.79 -33.45
CA ARG A 10 -11.62 14.70 -32.30
C ARG A 10 -10.94 14.26 -31.04
N GLY A 11 -10.34 13.06 -31.01
CA GLY A 11 -9.66 12.49 -29.82
C GLY A 11 -8.27 13.06 -29.56
N PHE A 12 -7.52 13.42 -30.62
CA PHE A 12 -6.13 13.87 -30.46
C PHE A 12 -5.99 15.31 -29.95
N PHE A 13 -6.98 16.18 -30.16
CA PHE A 13 -6.91 17.58 -29.70
C PHE A 13 -7.21 17.77 -28.20
N LEU A 14 -7.93 16.84 -27.57
CA LEU A 14 -8.16 16.89 -26.12
C LEU A 14 -6.96 16.35 -25.33
N LEU A 15 -6.13 15.48 -25.91
CA LEU A 15 -4.86 15.03 -25.35
C LEU A 15 -3.90 16.20 -25.12
N GLY A 16 -3.73 17.06 -26.14
CA GLY A 16 -2.79 18.18 -26.09
C GLY A 16 -3.19 19.32 -25.14
N ALA A 17 -4.45 19.38 -24.71
CA ALA A 17 -4.94 20.45 -23.83
C ALA A 17 -4.82 20.09 -22.33
N ARG A 18 -4.75 18.80 -21.97
CA ARG A 18 -4.59 18.32 -20.58
C ARG A 18 -3.14 18.13 -20.13
N LEU A 19 -2.19 18.00 -21.08
CA LEU A 19 -0.76 17.78 -20.83
C LEU A 19 0.08 19.03 -21.11
N LYS A 20 -0.41 20.24 -20.82
CA LYS A 20 0.29 21.50 -21.12
C LYS A 20 0.82 22.25 -19.90
N GLU A 21 1.05 21.56 -18.80
CA GLU A 21 1.85 22.15 -17.71
C GLU A 21 3.27 21.61 -17.76
N ASP A 22 4.26 22.41 -17.45
CA ASP A 22 5.73 22.17 -17.54
C ASP A 22 6.23 20.90 -16.79
N THR A 23 5.35 20.13 -16.14
CA THR A 23 5.70 18.95 -15.34
C THR A 23 5.16 17.64 -15.90
N ASP A 24 4.32 17.68 -16.95
CA ASP A 24 3.72 16.48 -17.54
C ASP A 24 4.76 15.66 -18.34
N ASP A 25 5.84 16.31 -18.77
CA ASP A 25 6.99 15.67 -19.41
C ASP A 25 7.78 14.72 -18.47
N LEU A 26 7.49 14.77 -17.17
CA LEU A 26 8.13 13.88 -16.18
C LEU A 26 7.46 12.52 -16.05
N VAL A 27 6.23 12.34 -16.56
CA VAL A 27 5.53 11.05 -16.55
C VAL A 27 6.20 10.09 -17.53
N ASP A 28 6.40 8.85 -17.13
CA ASP A 28 6.85 7.80 -18.05
C ASP A 28 5.84 7.66 -19.21
N LEU A 29 6.32 7.63 -20.45
CA LEU A 29 5.47 7.66 -21.65
C LEU A 29 4.50 6.46 -21.71
N GLU A 30 4.89 5.29 -21.21
CA GLU A 30 4.00 4.12 -21.17
C GLU A 30 2.87 4.27 -20.14
N LEU A 31 3.00 5.19 -19.17
CA LEU A 31 2.00 5.47 -18.14
C LEU A 31 0.97 6.52 -18.53
N VAL A 32 1.28 7.37 -19.53
CA VAL A 32 0.44 8.50 -19.94
C VAL A 32 -0.97 8.06 -20.39
N ALA A 33 -1.04 7.01 -21.20
CA ALA A 33 -2.33 6.54 -21.74
C ALA A 33 -3.32 6.08 -20.65
N ALA A 34 -2.81 5.50 -19.57
CA ALA A 34 -3.61 5.05 -18.45
C ALA A 34 -4.16 6.22 -17.63
N LEU A 35 -3.41 7.31 -17.46
CA LEU A 35 -3.85 8.52 -16.76
C LEU A 35 -5.07 9.17 -17.39
N LEU A 36 -5.21 9.11 -18.71
CA LEU A 36 -6.32 9.74 -19.45
C LEU A 36 -7.68 9.11 -19.15
N ASN A 37 -7.68 7.85 -18.71
CA ASN A 37 -8.86 7.08 -18.39
C ASN A 37 -9.18 7.06 -16.89
N LEU A 38 -8.33 7.64 -16.06
CA LEU A 38 -8.55 7.67 -14.63
C LEU A 38 -9.54 8.77 -14.25
N PRO A 39 -10.58 8.44 -13.48
CA PRO A 39 -11.40 9.45 -12.85
C PRO A 39 -10.55 10.23 -11.85
N GLN A 40 -10.61 11.55 -11.91
CA GLN A 40 -10.02 12.38 -10.88
C GLN A 40 -10.87 12.26 -9.62
N LEU A 41 -10.29 11.70 -8.56
CA LEU A 41 -10.90 11.59 -7.25
C LEU A 41 -10.06 12.36 -6.26
N GLU A 42 -10.68 13.33 -5.68
CA GLU A 42 -10.21 13.94 -4.46
C GLU A 42 -10.99 13.35 -3.30
N PHE A 43 -10.29 12.81 -2.32
CA PHE A 43 -10.90 12.28 -1.11
C PHE A 43 -11.14 13.42 -0.11
N SER A 44 -12.39 13.55 0.30
CA SER A 44 -12.87 14.52 1.27
C SER A 44 -14.05 13.91 2.04
N GLU A 45 -14.54 14.62 3.04
CA GLU A 45 -15.75 14.22 3.76
C GLU A 45 -16.94 14.07 2.79
N ASP A 46 -17.08 15.00 1.84
CA ASP A 46 -18.18 15.00 0.87
C ASP A 46 -18.12 13.86 -0.15
N THR A 47 -16.92 13.42 -0.52
CA THR A 47 -16.71 12.42 -1.59
C THR A 47 -16.52 11.00 -1.06
N LEU A 48 -16.28 10.82 0.24
CA LEU A 48 -15.91 9.54 0.83
C LEU A 48 -16.96 8.45 0.62
N ILE A 49 -18.24 8.79 0.80
CA ILE A 49 -19.36 7.84 0.65
C ILE A 49 -19.39 7.26 -0.78
N GLU A 50 -19.24 8.12 -1.79
CA GLU A 50 -19.23 7.70 -3.20
C GLU A 50 -17.94 6.92 -3.54
N ALA A 51 -16.80 7.31 -2.99
CA ALA A 51 -15.54 6.59 -3.16
C ALA A 51 -15.62 5.14 -2.63
N ARG A 52 -16.30 4.92 -1.52
CA ARG A 52 -16.49 3.60 -0.91
C ARG A 52 -17.49 2.70 -1.63
N LYS A 53 -18.36 3.25 -2.47
CA LYS A 53 -19.31 2.47 -3.28
C LYS A 53 -18.69 1.81 -4.51
N ARG A 54 -17.43 2.09 -4.80
CA ARG A 54 -16.76 1.50 -5.95
C ARG A 54 -16.69 0.00 -5.83
N PRO A 55 -17.06 -0.75 -6.87
CA PRO A 55 -16.96 -2.19 -6.85
C PRO A 55 -15.50 -2.61 -6.77
N TRP A 56 -15.22 -3.64 -5.99
CA TRP A 56 -13.93 -4.30 -6.00
C TRP A 56 -13.76 -5.08 -7.31
N LEU A 57 -12.53 -5.15 -7.82
CA LEU A 57 -12.24 -6.03 -8.93
C LEU A 57 -12.45 -7.49 -8.53
N GLU A 58 -13.00 -8.25 -9.46
CA GLU A 58 -13.21 -9.68 -9.26
C GLU A 58 -11.89 -10.42 -9.03
N PRO A 59 -11.92 -11.52 -8.26
CA PRO A 59 -10.77 -12.39 -8.10
C PRO A 59 -10.27 -12.91 -9.44
N LEU A 60 -8.96 -13.10 -9.56
CA LEU A 60 -8.34 -13.69 -10.74
C LEU A 60 -8.74 -15.18 -10.85
N PRO A 61 -8.98 -15.68 -12.08
CA PRO A 61 -9.24 -17.10 -12.31
C PRO A 61 -7.96 -17.94 -12.11
N ALA A 62 -8.11 -19.26 -12.16
CA ALA A 62 -6.95 -20.16 -12.21
C ALA A 62 -5.93 -19.70 -13.28
N PRO A 63 -4.61 -19.79 -13.04
CA PRO A 63 -3.97 -20.59 -11.96
C PRO A 63 -3.81 -19.85 -10.61
N PHE A 64 -4.38 -18.68 -10.44
CA PHE A 64 -4.27 -17.97 -9.16
C PHE A 64 -5.09 -18.66 -8.06
N PRO A 65 -4.66 -18.60 -6.77
CA PRO A 65 -5.35 -19.25 -5.68
C PRO A 65 -6.75 -18.66 -5.48
N ALA A 66 -7.72 -19.52 -5.15
CA ALA A 66 -9.03 -19.08 -4.70
C ALA A 66 -8.91 -18.29 -3.38
N LEU A 67 -9.81 -17.34 -3.19
CA LEU A 67 -9.85 -16.55 -1.96
C LEU A 67 -10.79 -17.19 -0.94
N ALA A 68 -10.35 -17.24 0.32
CA ALA A 68 -11.17 -17.60 1.45
C ALA A 68 -11.33 -16.41 2.40
N SER A 69 -12.44 -16.36 3.14
CA SER A 69 -12.64 -15.38 4.20
C SER A 69 -12.73 -16.08 5.55
N ARG A 70 -12.12 -15.46 6.57
CA ARG A 70 -12.21 -15.90 7.97
C ARG A 70 -12.42 -14.70 8.87
N PHE A 71 -13.25 -14.86 9.90
CA PHE A 71 -13.39 -13.88 10.96
C PHE A 71 -12.58 -14.32 12.17
N ILE A 72 -11.87 -13.40 12.79
CA ILE A 72 -11.10 -13.60 14.01
C ILE A 72 -11.53 -12.59 15.07
N PRO A 73 -11.41 -12.88 16.38
CA PRO A 73 -11.70 -11.90 17.39
C PRO A 73 -10.81 -10.66 17.26
N GLY A 74 -11.43 -9.47 17.35
CA GLY A 74 -10.70 -8.22 17.53
C GLY A 74 -10.15 -8.06 18.95
N SER A 75 -9.50 -6.93 19.22
CA SER A 75 -9.09 -6.55 20.58
C SER A 75 -10.31 -6.47 21.50
N PRO A 76 -10.16 -6.66 22.82
CA PRO A 76 -11.27 -6.60 23.77
C PRO A 76 -12.15 -5.35 23.58
N GLY A 77 -13.45 -5.55 23.34
CA GLY A 77 -14.42 -4.48 23.06
C GLY A 77 -14.46 -4.01 21.59
N SER A 78 -13.67 -4.60 20.71
CA SER A 78 -13.70 -4.34 19.26
C SER A 78 -14.48 -5.43 18.52
N PRO A 79 -15.00 -5.15 17.31
CA PRO A 79 -15.67 -6.16 16.48
C PRO A 79 -14.67 -7.22 15.98
N ASP A 80 -15.25 -8.34 15.51
CA ASP A 80 -14.47 -9.35 14.78
C ASP A 80 -13.84 -8.74 13.52
N ILE A 81 -12.64 -9.22 13.21
CA ILE A 81 -11.84 -8.77 12.07
C ILE A 81 -11.96 -9.81 10.94
N ARG A 82 -12.35 -9.34 9.76
CA ARG A 82 -12.34 -10.19 8.58
C ARG A 82 -10.94 -10.29 8.01
N LEU A 83 -10.48 -11.52 7.77
CA LEU A 83 -9.26 -11.82 7.03
C LEU A 83 -9.63 -12.38 5.66
N ILE A 84 -8.92 -11.94 4.62
CA ILE A 84 -9.02 -12.47 3.26
C ILE A 84 -7.75 -13.26 3.01
N ILE A 85 -7.88 -14.54 2.70
CA ILE A 85 -6.76 -15.47 2.63
C ILE A 85 -6.59 -15.96 1.19
N ALA A 86 -5.38 -15.84 0.65
CA ALA A 86 -4.97 -16.44 -0.61
C ALA A 86 -3.89 -17.50 -0.33
N ASP A 87 -4.22 -18.77 -0.61
CA ASP A 87 -3.35 -19.92 -0.36
C ASP A 87 -2.96 -20.59 -1.68
N PRO A 88 -1.69 -20.45 -2.13
CA PRO A 88 -1.26 -21.06 -3.38
C PRO A 88 -1.04 -22.58 -3.29
N ASN A 89 -0.87 -23.13 -2.08
CA ASN A 89 -0.57 -24.55 -1.86
C ASN A 89 -1.32 -25.10 -0.62
N PRO A 90 -2.65 -25.27 -0.70
CA PRO A 90 -3.44 -25.79 0.43
C PRO A 90 -2.90 -27.14 0.93
N GLY A 91 -2.73 -27.25 2.25
CA GLY A 91 -2.24 -28.48 2.89
C GLY A 91 -0.70 -28.62 2.97
N ALA A 92 0.08 -27.73 2.36
CA ALA A 92 1.52 -27.69 2.57
C ALA A 92 1.85 -27.16 3.97
N SER A 93 3.02 -27.56 4.53
CA SER A 93 3.50 -27.15 5.85
C SER A 93 4.81 -26.35 5.77
N GLY A 94 5.10 -25.61 6.83
CA GLY A 94 6.36 -24.84 6.97
C GLY A 94 6.50 -23.72 5.93
N ARG A 95 5.40 -23.18 5.44
CA ARG A 95 5.38 -22.12 4.41
C ARG A 95 5.62 -20.74 5.02
N PRO A 96 6.20 -19.80 4.26
CA PRO A 96 6.21 -18.40 4.67
C PRO A 96 4.80 -17.81 4.63
N VAL A 97 4.57 -16.75 5.42
CA VAL A 97 3.33 -15.99 5.41
C VAL A 97 3.58 -14.51 5.25
N TYR A 98 2.76 -13.87 4.44
CA TYR A 98 2.73 -12.43 4.24
C TYR A 98 1.42 -11.86 4.79
N ILE A 99 1.53 -11.00 5.81
CA ILE A 99 0.40 -10.24 6.34
C ILE A 99 0.31 -8.95 5.56
N HIS A 100 -0.79 -8.80 4.84
CA HIS A 100 -1.03 -7.72 3.91
C HIS A 100 -2.01 -6.71 4.50
N MET A 101 -1.66 -5.43 4.41
CA MET A 101 -2.53 -4.29 4.67
C MET A 101 -2.80 -3.57 3.36
N HIS A 102 -4.07 -3.41 3.00
CA HIS A 102 -4.47 -2.78 1.74
C HIS A 102 -4.31 -1.26 1.76
N GLY A 103 -4.14 -0.66 0.58
CA GLY A 103 -4.18 0.79 0.38
C GLY A 103 -5.58 1.38 0.52
N GLY A 104 -5.69 2.71 0.31
CA GLY A 104 -6.96 3.43 0.36
C GLY A 104 -6.95 4.66 1.28
N GLY A 105 -5.77 5.24 1.53
CA GLY A 105 -5.62 6.51 2.26
C GLY A 105 -6.14 6.48 3.69
N TYR A 106 -6.17 5.29 4.32
CA TYR A 106 -6.77 5.00 5.64
C TYR A 106 -8.29 5.08 5.70
N VAL A 107 -8.96 5.57 4.65
CA VAL A 107 -10.40 5.91 4.67
C VAL A 107 -11.24 5.02 3.77
N THR A 108 -10.64 4.22 2.91
CA THR A 108 -11.34 3.26 2.04
C THR A 108 -10.52 2.01 1.81
N THR A 109 -11.15 0.95 1.31
CA THR A 109 -10.45 -0.26 0.87
C THR A 109 -10.06 -0.12 -0.59
N SER A 110 -8.87 -0.60 -0.93
CA SER A 110 -8.44 -0.67 -2.33
C SER A 110 -9.35 -1.59 -3.14
N THR A 111 -9.89 -1.10 -4.26
CA THR A 111 -10.77 -1.89 -5.13
C THR A 111 -10.06 -3.02 -5.86
N VAL A 112 -8.74 -3.04 -5.84
CA VAL A 112 -7.89 -4.05 -6.52
C VAL A 112 -7.32 -5.09 -5.54
N ILE A 113 -7.79 -5.13 -4.29
CA ILE A 113 -7.24 -5.99 -3.23
C ILE A 113 -7.18 -7.48 -3.64
N TYR A 114 -8.23 -8.02 -4.24
CA TYR A 114 -8.29 -9.43 -4.60
C TYR A 114 -7.20 -9.85 -5.60
N PRO A 115 -7.08 -9.20 -6.77
CA PRO A 115 -5.98 -9.48 -7.69
C PRO A 115 -4.58 -9.33 -7.08
N ILE A 116 -4.37 -8.32 -6.24
CA ILE A 116 -3.07 -8.07 -5.61
C ILE A 116 -2.66 -9.23 -4.72
N ILE A 117 -3.51 -9.62 -3.75
CA ILE A 117 -3.17 -10.68 -2.79
C ILE A 117 -3.03 -12.05 -3.47
N GLN A 118 -3.82 -12.33 -4.51
CA GLN A 118 -3.69 -13.55 -5.30
C GLN A 118 -2.35 -13.62 -6.05
N ARG A 119 -1.92 -12.50 -6.66
CA ARG A 119 -0.61 -12.41 -7.34
C ARG A 119 0.54 -12.56 -6.35
N ILE A 120 0.49 -11.88 -5.19
CA ILE A 120 1.52 -12.03 -4.16
C ILE A 120 1.63 -13.51 -3.74
N ALA A 121 0.50 -14.16 -3.44
CA ALA A 121 0.49 -15.56 -3.03
C ALA A 121 1.08 -16.47 -4.11
N TYR A 122 0.65 -16.30 -5.35
CA TYR A 122 1.08 -17.11 -6.49
C TYR A 122 2.55 -16.89 -6.84
N ASP A 123 2.96 -15.62 -7.00
CA ASP A 123 4.30 -15.28 -7.47
C ASP A 123 5.37 -15.47 -6.39
N CYS A 124 5.04 -15.25 -5.12
CA CYS A 124 5.97 -15.40 -4.00
C CYS A 124 5.87 -16.72 -3.26
N GLN A 125 4.92 -17.59 -3.64
CA GLN A 125 4.71 -18.93 -3.05
C GLN A 125 4.59 -18.89 -1.52
N CYS A 126 3.79 -17.95 -1.01
CA CYS A 126 3.52 -17.74 0.41
C CYS A 126 2.01 -17.71 0.70
N LEU A 127 1.63 -18.07 1.93
CA LEU A 127 0.27 -17.78 2.39
C LEU A 127 0.14 -16.26 2.51
N VAL A 128 -0.90 -15.67 1.91
CA VAL A 128 -1.23 -14.25 2.10
C VAL A 128 -2.46 -14.13 2.97
N VAL A 129 -2.33 -13.35 4.03
CA VAL A 129 -3.42 -12.99 4.94
C VAL A 129 -3.61 -11.48 4.88
N SER A 130 -4.64 -11.04 4.17
CA SER A 130 -4.99 -9.62 4.05
C SER A 130 -5.99 -9.22 5.11
N VAL A 131 -5.70 -8.17 5.84
CA VAL A 131 -6.52 -7.68 6.96
C VAL A 131 -7.52 -6.67 6.44
N ASP A 132 -8.80 -6.94 6.62
CA ASP A 132 -9.90 -5.99 6.39
C ASP A 132 -10.08 -5.14 7.66
N TYR A 133 -9.10 -4.27 7.90
CA TYR A 133 -9.01 -3.45 9.11
C TYR A 133 -10.05 -2.33 9.12
N ARG A 134 -10.44 -1.87 10.30
CA ARG A 134 -11.38 -0.76 10.48
C ARG A 134 -10.86 0.53 9.89
N LEU A 135 -11.72 1.23 9.17
CA LEU A 135 -11.38 2.44 8.43
C LEU A 135 -11.66 3.71 9.23
N ALA A 136 -10.91 4.75 8.94
CA ALA A 136 -11.18 6.11 9.37
C ALA A 136 -12.23 6.77 8.42
N PRO A 137 -13.00 7.76 8.86
CA PRO A 137 -12.96 8.42 10.18
C PRO A 137 -13.69 7.68 11.30
N GLU A 138 -14.47 6.61 11.00
CA GLU A 138 -15.27 5.88 11.99
C GLU A 138 -14.40 5.27 13.09
N THR A 139 -13.16 4.88 12.73
CA THR A 139 -12.18 4.36 13.67
C THR A 139 -10.84 5.03 13.42
N SER A 140 -10.46 5.96 14.30
CA SER A 140 -9.14 6.58 14.27
C SER A 140 -8.08 5.69 14.92
N TYR A 141 -6.81 6.12 14.83
CA TYR A 141 -5.69 5.47 15.52
C TYR A 141 -5.98 5.33 17.03
N PRO A 142 -5.72 4.17 17.66
CA PRO A 142 -4.95 3.05 17.11
C PRO A 142 -5.79 1.91 16.51
N GLY A 143 -7.09 2.07 16.28
CA GLY A 143 -8.01 0.96 15.98
C GLY A 143 -7.56 0.06 14.83
N ALA A 144 -7.21 0.62 13.66
CA ALA A 144 -6.70 -0.19 12.54
C ALA A 144 -5.36 -0.90 12.88
N LEU A 145 -4.48 -0.27 13.65
CA LEU A 145 -3.23 -0.89 14.09
C LEU A 145 -3.49 -2.03 15.09
N ASP A 146 -4.53 -1.92 15.92
CA ASP A 146 -4.95 -2.99 16.83
C ASP A 146 -5.49 -4.18 16.05
N ASP A 147 -6.27 -3.93 15.00
CA ASP A 147 -6.76 -4.98 14.10
C ASP A 147 -5.62 -5.71 13.38
N ASN A 148 -4.65 -4.97 12.85
CA ASN A 148 -3.48 -5.52 12.18
C ASN A 148 -2.60 -6.32 13.14
N TYR A 149 -2.46 -5.87 14.38
CA TYR A 149 -1.70 -6.61 15.39
C TYR A 149 -2.44 -7.88 15.83
N ALA A 150 -3.76 -7.84 15.98
CA ALA A 150 -4.57 -9.02 16.28
C ALA A 150 -4.47 -10.07 15.17
N ALA A 151 -4.45 -9.64 13.90
CA ALA A 151 -4.21 -10.53 12.76
C ALA A 151 -2.81 -11.15 12.79
N LEU A 152 -1.76 -10.37 13.09
CA LEU A 152 -0.39 -10.87 13.27
C LEU A 152 -0.32 -11.92 14.38
N GLN A 153 -0.92 -11.63 15.52
CA GLN A 153 -0.98 -12.54 16.65
C GLN A 153 -1.74 -13.82 16.31
N TRP A 154 -2.91 -13.69 15.68
CA TRP A 154 -3.69 -14.85 15.27
C TRP A 154 -2.94 -15.75 14.30
N VAL A 155 -2.25 -15.19 13.30
CA VAL A 155 -1.41 -15.97 12.35
C VAL A 155 -0.30 -16.70 13.09
N HIS A 156 0.40 -16.04 14.01
CA HIS A 156 1.47 -16.64 14.81
C HIS A 156 0.97 -17.79 15.68
N ASP A 157 -0.15 -17.59 16.38
CA ASP A 157 -0.71 -18.58 17.32
C ASP A 157 -1.32 -19.79 16.61
N ASN A 158 -1.84 -19.59 15.39
CA ASN A 158 -2.44 -20.64 14.56
C ASN A 158 -1.52 -21.14 13.44
N ALA A 159 -0.22 -20.94 13.55
CA ALA A 159 0.76 -21.27 12.51
C ALA A 159 0.71 -22.73 12.07
N GLU A 160 0.53 -23.67 13.01
CA GLU A 160 0.40 -25.11 12.72
C GLU A 160 -0.85 -25.41 11.91
N MET A 161 -2.01 -24.90 12.32
CA MET A 161 -3.28 -25.06 11.60
C MET A 161 -3.21 -24.46 10.18
N LEU A 162 -2.49 -23.34 10.01
CA LEU A 162 -2.31 -22.66 8.73
C LEU A 162 -1.23 -23.32 7.86
N GLY A 163 -0.45 -24.25 8.39
CA GLY A 163 0.71 -24.84 7.72
C GLY A 163 1.82 -23.83 7.45
N VAL A 164 1.97 -22.81 8.27
CA VAL A 164 3.00 -21.77 8.11
C VAL A 164 4.10 -21.86 9.16
N ASP A 165 5.28 -21.37 8.82
CA ASP A 165 6.38 -21.23 9.75
C ASP A 165 6.27 -19.87 10.49
N ARG A 166 6.02 -19.91 11.81
CA ARG A 166 5.93 -18.71 12.66
C ARG A 166 7.18 -17.86 12.70
N LYS A 167 8.31 -18.38 12.24
CA LYS A 167 9.58 -17.65 12.11
C LYS A 167 9.72 -16.95 10.76
N ARG A 168 8.81 -17.20 9.82
CA ARG A 168 8.85 -16.66 8.45
C ARG A 168 7.62 -15.80 8.14
N ILE A 169 7.36 -14.82 9.04
CA ILE A 169 6.26 -13.86 8.92
C ILE A 169 6.81 -12.54 8.39
N ALA A 170 6.37 -12.12 7.21
CA ALA A 170 6.60 -10.79 6.65
C ALA A 170 5.33 -9.95 6.75
N VAL A 171 5.46 -8.64 6.87
CA VAL A 171 4.36 -7.67 6.85
C VAL A 171 4.55 -6.68 5.71
N GLY A 172 3.48 -6.16 5.14
CA GLY A 172 3.61 -5.15 4.11
C GLY A 172 2.27 -4.71 3.53
N GLY A 173 2.34 -3.78 2.60
CA GLY A 173 1.17 -3.23 1.92
C GLY A 173 1.51 -2.03 1.06
N GLU A 174 0.49 -1.53 0.34
CA GLU A 174 0.59 -0.41 -0.58
C GLU A 174 0.02 0.87 0.03
N SER A 175 0.66 2.00 -0.18
CA SER A 175 0.11 3.31 0.19
C SER A 175 -0.16 3.41 1.71
N ALA A 176 -1.40 3.67 2.10
CA ALA A 176 -1.83 3.63 3.51
C ALA A 176 -1.55 2.26 4.16
N GLY A 177 -1.68 1.16 3.40
CA GLY A 177 -1.32 -0.18 3.85
C GLY A 177 0.18 -0.32 4.15
N GLY A 178 1.04 0.32 3.37
CA GLY A 178 2.46 0.44 3.65
C GLY A 178 2.74 1.23 4.94
N GLY A 179 1.96 2.29 5.20
CA GLY A 179 1.99 3.03 6.46
C GLY A 179 1.59 2.16 7.66
N HIS A 180 0.50 1.38 7.51
CA HIS A 180 0.09 0.41 8.53
C HIS A 180 1.13 -0.69 8.75
N ALA A 181 1.79 -1.16 7.69
CA ALA A 181 2.85 -2.16 7.79
C ALA A 181 4.07 -1.63 8.58
N ALA A 182 4.49 -0.41 8.30
CA ALA A 182 5.56 0.24 9.06
C ALA A 182 5.19 0.43 10.54
N ALA A 183 3.95 0.86 10.83
CA ALA A 183 3.43 0.98 12.21
C ALA A 183 3.33 -0.39 12.90
N LEU A 184 2.91 -1.44 12.18
CA LEU A 184 2.85 -2.80 12.71
C LEU A 184 4.24 -3.36 13.02
N ALA A 185 5.22 -3.13 12.14
CA ALA A 185 6.61 -3.53 12.37
C ALA A 185 7.21 -2.83 13.62
N LEU A 186 6.93 -1.53 13.81
CA LEU A 186 7.29 -0.79 15.01
C LEU A 186 6.67 -1.41 16.27
N ARG A 187 5.36 -1.69 16.26
CA ARG A 187 4.66 -2.30 17.39
C ARG A 187 5.17 -3.71 17.70
N ALA A 188 5.42 -4.53 16.69
CA ALA A 188 5.95 -5.89 16.86
C ALA A 188 7.35 -5.87 17.48
N ARG A 189 8.23 -4.98 16.99
CA ARG A 189 9.56 -4.75 17.58
C ARG A 189 9.48 -4.36 19.07
N ASP A 190 8.59 -3.41 19.39
CA ASP A 190 8.51 -2.85 20.75
C ASP A 190 7.91 -3.87 21.74
N ARG A 191 6.97 -4.69 21.30
CA ARG A 191 6.39 -5.77 22.12
C ARG A 191 7.31 -6.98 22.26
N LYS A 192 8.13 -7.28 21.24
CA LYS A 192 9.05 -8.43 21.24
C LYS A 192 8.36 -9.80 21.42
N GLU A 193 7.10 -9.89 21.09
CA GLU A 193 6.29 -11.10 21.26
C GLU A 193 6.32 -11.99 20.01
N ILE A 194 6.30 -11.36 18.84
CA ILE A 194 6.18 -12.03 17.54
C ILE A 194 7.28 -11.53 16.61
N PRO A 195 8.16 -12.43 16.12
CA PRO A 195 9.18 -12.04 15.16
C PRO A 195 8.57 -11.71 13.80
N VAL A 196 8.93 -10.56 13.27
CA VAL A 196 8.67 -10.17 11.87
C VAL A 196 10.00 -10.12 11.15
N ILE A 197 10.13 -10.86 10.04
CA ILE A 197 11.40 -11.00 9.34
C ILE A 197 11.63 -9.95 8.26
N PHE A 198 10.58 -9.31 7.77
CA PHE A 198 10.66 -8.37 6.65
C PHE A 198 9.48 -7.41 6.63
N GLN A 199 9.72 -6.18 6.17
CA GLN A 199 8.69 -5.19 5.87
C GLN A 199 8.75 -4.78 4.39
N LEU A 200 7.66 -5.04 3.67
CA LEU A 200 7.50 -4.66 2.26
C LEU A 200 6.65 -3.40 2.17
N LEU A 201 7.26 -2.27 1.88
CA LEU A 201 6.63 -0.95 1.91
C LEU A 201 6.52 -0.41 0.48
N ILE A 202 5.37 -0.54 -0.12
CA ILE A 202 5.08 -0.16 -1.52
C ILE A 202 4.49 1.25 -1.51
N TYR A 203 5.25 2.25 -2.01
CA TYR A 203 4.93 3.70 -1.95
C TYR A 203 4.19 4.09 -0.67
N PRO A 204 4.78 3.81 0.50
CA PRO A 204 4.07 3.86 1.77
C PRO A 204 3.70 5.29 2.19
N MET A 205 2.51 5.44 2.77
CA MET A 205 2.04 6.69 3.40
C MET A 205 2.59 6.77 4.83
N LEU A 206 3.69 7.49 5.05
CA LEU A 206 4.49 7.45 6.29
C LEU A 206 4.47 8.73 7.12
N ASP A 207 4.23 9.90 6.50
CA ASP A 207 4.42 11.22 7.13
C ASP A 207 3.20 12.12 6.94
N ASP A 208 2.48 12.38 8.01
CA ASP A 208 1.29 13.24 8.02
C ASP A 208 1.57 14.72 7.72
N ARG A 209 2.85 15.11 7.71
CA ARG A 209 3.29 16.48 7.36
C ARG A 209 3.32 16.72 5.86
N THR A 210 3.43 15.66 5.04
CA THR A 210 3.44 15.76 3.58
C THR A 210 2.11 16.30 3.06
N GLY A 211 2.17 17.39 2.30
CA GLY A 211 1.02 18.11 1.79
C GLY A 211 0.22 18.88 2.84
N SER A 212 0.65 18.87 4.12
CA SER A 212 0.03 19.64 5.20
C SER A 212 0.95 20.77 5.66
N THR A 213 1.89 20.50 6.56
CA THR A 213 2.89 21.49 7.02
C THR A 213 4.14 21.50 6.14
N ARG A 214 4.36 20.47 5.33
CA ARG A 214 5.42 20.38 4.34
C ARG A 214 4.78 20.22 2.94
N ARG A 215 4.93 21.25 2.11
CA ARG A 215 4.45 21.24 0.73
C ARG A 215 5.31 20.33 -0.13
N ALA A 216 4.65 19.52 -0.96
CA ALA A 216 5.34 18.75 -1.97
C ALA A 216 5.83 19.64 -3.13
N PRO A 217 6.92 19.27 -3.82
CA PRO A 217 7.30 19.88 -5.08
C PRO A 217 6.15 19.86 -6.10
N ARG A 218 6.06 20.88 -6.96
CA ARG A 218 4.97 21.02 -7.94
C ARG A 218 4.80 19.82 -8.88
N CYS A 219 5.87 19.07 -9.12
CA CYS A 219 5.86 17.89 -9.98
C CYS A 219 5.38 16.61 -9.28
N MET A 220 5.22 16.61 -7.96
CA MET A 220 4.81 15.44 -7.18
C MET A 220 3.35 15.53 -6.76
N GLY A 221 2.70 14.36 -6.63
CA GLY A 221 1.33 14.27 -6.13
C GLY A 221 0.26 14.90 -7.01
N ARG A 222 0.49 14.97 -8.31
CA ARG A 222 -0.48 15.54 -9.26
C ARG A 222 -1.51 14.52 -9.73
N TYR A 223 -1.16 13.23 -9.67
CA TYR A 223 -1.96 12.14 -10.23
C TYR A 223 -2.30 11.13 -9.14
N VAL A 224 -3.53 10.65 -9.16
CA VAL A 224 -4.10 9.61 -8.29
C VAL A 224 -4.24 10.04 -6.85
N TRP A 225 -3.14 10.39 -6.17
CA TRP A 225 -3.13 10.83 -4.78
C TRP A 225 -2.45 12.20 -4.66
N ASN A 226 -3.18 13.17 -4.15
CA ASN A 226 -2.76 14.57 -4.04
C ASN A 226 -2.70 15.04 -2.58
N GLU A 227 -2.16 16.26 -2.37
CA GLU A 227 -2.03 16.84 -1.03
C GLU A 227 -3.36 16.99 -0.29
N ALA A 228 -4.47 17.28 -1.00
CA ALA A 228 -5.78 17.47 -0.36
C ALA A 228 -6.31 16.12 0.17
N SER A 229 -6.30 15.09 -0.66
CA SER A 229 -6.64 13.71 -0.26
C SER A 229 -5.75 13.23 0.88
N ASN A 230 -4.45 13.56 0.83
CA ASN A 230 -3.48 13.17 1.87
C ASN A 230 -3.79 13.82 3.22
N ARG A 231 -4.08 15.12 3.23
CA ARG A 231 -4.51 15.82 4.46
C ARG A 231 -5.79 15.24 5.03
N PHE A 232 -6.76 14.90 4.18
CA PHE A 232 -8.02 14.29 4.63
C PHE A 232 -7.76 12.92 5.25
N GLY A 233 -7.07 12.03 4.54
CA GLY A 233 -6.78 10.67 5.00
C GLY A 233 -6.03 10.65 6.34
N TRP A 234 -4.95 11.44 6.45
CA TRP A 234 -4.22 11.55 7.71
C TRP A 234 -5.04 12.16 8.83
N SER A 235 -5.81 13.22 8.57
CA SER A 235 -6.65 13.84 9.62
C SER A 235 -7.71 12.87 10.13
N ALA A 236 -8.34 12.11 9.24
CA ALA A 236 -9.30 11.08 9.60
C ALA A 236 -8.63 9.95 10.43
N HIS A 237 -7.47 9.46 9.97
CA HIS A 237 -6.71 8.41 10.67
C HIS A 237 -6.26 8.82 12.06
N LEU A 238 -5.75 10.05 12.20
CA LEU A 238 -5.21 10.54 13.47
C LEU A 238 -6.29 11.01 14.44
N GLY A 239 -7.49 11.35 13.95
CA GLY A 239 -8.53 12.03 14.74
C GLY A 239 -8.19 13.48 15.09
N VAL A 240 -7.10 14.00 14.54
CA VAL A 240 -6.63 15.39 14.66
C VAL A 240 -6.11 15.87 13.31
N ARG A 241 -5.96 17.19 13.14
CA ARG A 241 -5.45 17.77 11.89
C ARG A 241 -4.08 17.20 11.51
N ALA A 242 -3.93 16.77 10.26
CA ALA A 242 -2.65 16.34 9.69
C ALA A 242 -1.56 17.42 9.86
N GLY A 243 -0.38 17.02 10.26
CA GLY A 243 0.73 17.95 10.57
C GLY A 243 0.68 18.58 11.96
N SER A 244 -0.36 18.27 12.78
CA SER A 244 -0.44 18.74 14.18
C SER A 244 0.75 18.24 15.00
N ALA A 245 1.11 19.02 16.04
CA ALA A 245 2.07 18.57 17.04
C ALA A 245 1.47 17.50 18.00
N GLU A 246 0.16 17.44 18.10
CA GLU A 246 -0.60 16.65 19.07
C GLU A 246 -0.93 15.22 18.55
N VAL A 247 -0.06 14.63 17.73
CA VAL A 247 -0.25 13.25 17.28
C VAL A 247 0.17 12.26 18.36
N LEU A 248 -0.60 11.16 18.47
CA LEU A 248 -0.28 10.10 19.43
C LEU A 248 1.04 9.40 19.06
N PRO A 249 1.89 9.02 20.04
CA PRO A 249 3.11 8.29 19.77
C PRO A 249 2.86 7.03 18.95
N GLY A 250 3.67 6.79 17.93
CA GLY A 250 3.57 5.62 17.05
C GLY A 250 2.48 5.69 15.97
N SER A 251 1.64 6.74 15.95
CA SER A 251 0.60 6.90 14.91
C SER A 251 1.16 7.28 13.55
N VAL A 252 2.34 7.89 13.51
CA VAL A 252 3.02 8.34 12.28
C VAL A 252 4.41 7.74 12.24
N PRO A 253 4.68 6.73 11.39
CA PRO A 253 5.97 6.04 11.35
C PRO A 253 7.16 6.96 11.14
N ALA A 254 7.03 7.98 10.29
CA ALA A 254 8.10 8.94 10.02
C ALA A 254 8.43 9.86 11.21
N ARG A 255 7.59 9.94 12.24
CA ARG A 255 7.87 10.72 13.46
C ARG A 255 8.51 9.90 14.56
N VAL A 256 8.59 8.58 14.43
CA VAL A 256 9.27 7.71 15.42
C VAL A 256 10.78 7.96 15.32
N GLU A 257 11.41 8.35 16.42
CA GLU A 257 12.83 8.69 16.43
C GLU A 257 13.73 7.48 16.28
N ASN A 258 13.50 6.44 17.09
CA ASN A 258 14.31 5.24 17.10
C ASN A 258 13.74 4.17 16.14
N LEU A 259 14.44 3.91 15.04
CA LEU A 259 14.11 2.86 14.07
C LEU A 259 15.01 1.62 14.20
N SER A 260 15.93 1.57 15.15
CA SER A 260 16.81 0.41 15.33
C SER A 260 16.01 -0.85 15.73
N GLY A 261 16.50 -2.01 15.32
CA GLY A 261 15.86 -3.30 15.59
C GLY A 261 14.60 -3.59 14.78
N LEU A 262 14.23 -2.73 13.83
CA LEU A 262 13.18 -3.05 12.85
C LEU A 262 13.67 -4.16 11.90
N PRO A 263 12.74 -4.95 11.34
CA PRO A 263 13.09 -5.95 10.34
C PRO A 263 13.62 -5.29 9.05
N PRO A 264 14.45 -6.01 8.27
CA PRO A 264 14.86 -5.58 6.94
C PRO A 264 13.70 -5.07 6.10
N ALA A 265 13.94 -4.06 5.26
CA ALA A 265 12.91 -3.37 4.50
C ALA A 265 13.21 -3.33 3.00
N TRP A 266 12.15 -3.43 2.19
CA TRP A 266 12.14 -2.93 0.83
C TRP A 266 11.16 -1.77 0.73
N ILE A 267 11.59 -0.65 0.16
CA ILE A 267 10.79 0.54 -0.08
C ILE A 267 10.88 0.89 -1.55
N GLY A 268 9.75 0.96 -2.23
CA GLY A 268 9.70 1.37 -3.63
C GLY A 268 8.69 2.48 -3.86
N THR A 269 9.06 3.46 -4.70
CA THR A 269 8.18 4.61 -5.01
C THR A 269 8.41 5.11 -6.44
N GLY A 270 7.45 5.85 -6.97
CA GLY A 270 7.60 6.58 -8.21
C GLY A 270 8.22 7.95 -7.99
N SER A 271 9.04 8.45 -8.93
CA SER A 271 9.75 9.72 -8.73
C SER A 271 8.86 10.98 -8.70
N ILE A 272 7.61 10.86 -9.16
CA ILE A 272 6.60 11.93 -9.14
C ILE A 272 5.41 11.61 -8.22
N ASP A 273 5.53 10.53 -7.43
CA ASP A 273 4.59 10.22 -6.36
C ASP A 273 4.65 11.28 -5.25
N LEU A 274 3.50 11.57 -4.63
CA LEU A 274 3.44 12.46 -3.47
C LEU A 274 4.36 12.02 -2.33
N PHE A 275 4.53 10.71 -2.18
CA PHE A 275 5.27 10.09 -1.08
C PHE A 275 6.76 9.93 -1.32
N ALA A 276 7.27 10.24 -2.53
CA ALA A 276 8.66 9.99 -2.89
C ALA A 276 9.68 10.55 -1.88
N GLU A 277 9.48 11.80 -1.42
CA GLU A 277 10.43 12.42 -0.46
C GLU A 277 10.39 11.78 0.92
N GLU A 278 9.19 11.43 1.42
CA GLU A 278 9.07 10.79 2.74
C GLU A 278 9.59 9.36 2.71
N ASP A 279 9.38 8.62 1.62
CA ASP A 279 9.86 7.26 1.40
C ASP A 279 11.40 7.21 1.37
N ILE A 280 12.02 8.11 0.60
CA ILE A 280 13.48 8.26 0.54
C ILE A 280 14.03 8.63 1.93
N THR A 281 13.38 9.56 2.62
CA THR A 281 13.80 10.00 3.95
C THR A 281 13.69 8.88 4.98
N TYR A 282 12.61 8.11 4.95
CA TYR A 282 12.41 6.99 5.85
C TYR A 282 13.41 5.86 5.60
N ALA A 283 13.66 5.51 4.32
CA ALA A 283 14.70 4.56 3.94
C ALA A 283 16.09 4.97 4.45
N LYS A 284 16.46 6.25 4.27
CA LYS A 284 17.72 6.80 4.79
C LYS A 284 17.82 6.65 6.31
N ARG A 285 16.73 6.89 7.03
CA ARG A 285 16.70 6.77 8.51
C ARG A 285 16.78 5.32 8.96
N LEU A 286 16.15 4.38 8.25
CA LEU A 286 16.30 2.94 8.50
C LEU A 286 17.75 2.51 8.35
N MET A 287 18.40 2.86 7.23
CA MET A 287 19.82 2.57 7.00
C MET A 287 20.72 3.18 8.10
N ALA A 288 20.47 4.42 8.49
CA ALA A 288 21.22 5.08 9.57
C ALA A 288 21.02 4.41 10.93
N ALA A 289 19.88 3.75 11.14
CA ALA A 289 19.57 2.96 12.34
C ALA A 289 20.11 1.51 12.28
N GLY A 290 20.86 1.16 11.23
CA GLY A 290 21.43 -0.18 11.06
C GLY A 290 20.44 -1.23 10.55
N VAL A 291 19.28 -0.81 10.01
CA VAL A 291 18.28 -1.71 9.41
C VAL A 291 18.65 -1.97 7.95
N PRO A 292 18.85 -3.23 7.52
CA PRO A 292 19.06 -3.55 6.12
C PRO A 292 17.89 -3.07 5.25
N THR A 293 18.16 -2.18 4.32
CA THR A 293 17.11 -1.50 3.55
C THR A 293 17.47 -1.41 2.07
N GLU A 294 16.58 -1.87 1.23
CA GLU A 294 16.62 -1.66 -0.22
C GLU A 294 15.60 -0.57 -0.58
N LEU A 295 16.07 0.49 -1.27
CA LEU A 295 15.25 1.58 -1.78
C LEU A 295 15.28 1.58 -3.30
N ALA A 296 14.11 1.62 -3.92
CA ALA A 296 13.96 1.69 -5.37
C ALA A 296 13.05 2.86 -5.78
N VAL A 297 13.58 3.80 -6.58
CA VAL A 297 12.82 4.94 -7.11
C VAL A 297 12.68 4.80 -8.62
N PHE A 298 11.45 4.82 -9.12
CA PHE A 298 11.14 4.59 -10.52
C PHE A 298 10.79 5.88 -11.24
N GLN A 299 11.57 6.23 -12.25
CA GLN A 299 11.40 7.46 -13.01
C GLN A 299 10.01 7.53 -13.63
N GLY A 300 9.34 8.67 -13.47
CA GLY A 300 8.05 8.98 -14.08
C GLY A 300 6.86 8.20 -13.52
N GLY A 301 7.07 7.37 -12.50
CA GLY A 301 6.00 6.71 -11.76
C GLY A 301 5.24 7.68 -10.88
N TYR A 302 3.91 7.71 -10.99
CA TYR A 302 2.98 8.39 -10.09
C TYR A 302 2.40 7.38 -9.08
N HIS A 303 1.63 7.82 -8.12
CA HIS A 303 1.07 6.94 -7.08
C HIS A 303 0.23 5.80 -7.69
N GLY A 304 0.55 4.53 -7.37
CA GLY A 304 -0.18 3.35 -7.86
C GLY A 304 0.01 3.04 -9.35
N PHE A 305 1.06 3.55 -9.99
CA PHE A 305 1.30 3.38 -11.44
C PHE A 305 1.37 1.91 -11.88
N ASP A 306 1.89 1.04 -11.03
CA ASP A 306 2.05 -0.40 -11.29
C ASP A 306 0.71 -1.14 -11.35
N VAL A 307 -0.27 -0.69 -10.56
CA VAL A 307 -1.63 -1.23 -10.55
C VAL A 307 -2.46 -0.66 -11.70
N ILE A 308 -2.28 0.62 -12.01
CA ILE A 308 -3.03 1.35 -13.03
C ILE A 308 -2.59 0.97 -14.44
N ALA A 309 -1.29 0.80 -14.65
CA ALA A 309 -0.69 0.43 -15.93
C ALA A 309 0.23 -0.79 -15.77
N PRO A 310 -0.29 -1.98 -15.41
CA PRO A 310 0.54 -3.14 -15.05
C PRO A 310 1.38 -3.69 -16.22
N SER A 311 1.01 -3.38 -17.45
CA SER A 311 1.76 -3.80 -18.65
C SER A 311 2.92 -2.88 -19.02
N ALA A 312 3.02 -1.68 -18.43
CA ALA A 312 4.13 -0.78 -18.67
C ALA A 312 5.46 -1.38 -18.19
N THR A 313 6.53 -1.10 -18.90
CA THR A 313 7.87 -1.63 -18.57
C THR A 313 8.32 -1.20 -17.18
N VAL A 314 8.08 0.06 -16.82
CA VAL A 314 8.40 0.59 -15.49
C VAL A 314 7.59 -0.13 -14.40
N SER A 315 6.31 -0.44 -14.64
CA SER A 315 5.43 -1.15 -13.71
C SER A 315 5.89 -2.60 -13.49
N ARG A 316 6.25 -3.31 -14.57
CA ARG A 316 6.79 -4.68 -14.47
C ARG A 316 8.09 -4.71 -13.66
N ARG A 317 9.02 -3.80 -13.93
CA ARG A 317 10.27 -3.70 -13.18
C ARG A 317 10.04 -3.41 -11.69
N PHE A 318 9.06 -2.56 -11.39
CA PHE A 318 8.66 -2.27 -10.01
C PHE A 318 8.14 -3.54 -9.32
N THR A 319 7.20 -4.23 -9.96
CA THR A 319 6.61 -5.47 -9.46
C THR A 319 7.65 -6.57 -9.27
N GLU A 320 8.52 -6.79 -10.25
CA GLU A 320 9.64 -7.76 -10.15
C GLU A 320 10.58 -7.42 -8.98
N GLY A 321 10.83 -6.13 -8.73
CA GLY A 321 11.69 -5.64 -7.65
C GLY A 321 11.17 -6.07 -6.28
N TRP A 322 9.92 -5.72 -5.94
CA TRP A 322 9.37 -6.09 -4.63
C TRP A 322 9.10 -7.59 -4.48
N GLN A 323 8.68 -8.28 -5.54
CA GLN A 323 8.53 -9.73 -5.53
C GLN A 323 9.86 -10.44 -5.24
N SER A 324 10.93 -10.00 -5.91
CA SER A 324 12.27 -10.54 -5.68
C SER A 324 12.73 -10.31 -4.24
N ALA A 325 12.49 -9.11 -3.69
CA ALA A 325 12.84 -8.78 -2.30
C ALA A 325 12.09 -9.68 -1.30
N LEU A 326 10.79 -9.87 -1.49
CA LEU A 326 9.98 -10.72 -0.62
C LEU A 326 10.41 -12.19 -0.68
N ARG A 327 10.68 -12.72 -1.90
CA ARG A 327 11.20 -14.10 -2.06
C ARG A 327 12.56 -14.28 -1.40
N ARG A 328 13.48 -13.31 -1.53
CA ARG A 328 14.79 -13.36 -0.83
C ARG A 328 14.61 -13.37 0.69
N ALA A 329 13.72 -12.53 1.21
CA ALA A 329 13.46 -12.50 2.66
C ALA A 329 12.96 -13.85 3.18
N PHE A 330 12.10 -14.52 2.43
CA PHE A 330 11.62 -15.86 2.78
C PHE A 330 12.66 -16.98 2.63
N ALA A 331 13.67 -16.81 1.80
CA ALA A 331 14.72 -17.81 1.60
C ALA A 331 15.85 -17.73 2.64
N THR A 332 15.95 -16.64 3.41
CA THR A 332 17.09 -16.35 4.29
C THR A 332 16.93 -16.92 5.71
N VAL A 333 15.79 -17.49 6.04
CA VAL A 333 15.46 -18.02 7.41
C VAL A 333 15.34 -19.52 7.41
#